data_73395b8822ec6cbfd686b4591343b6e2
#
_entry.id   73395b8822ec6cbfd686b4591343b6e2
#
_cell.length_a   1.000
_cell.length_b   1.000
_cell.length_c   1.000
_cell.angle_alpha   90.00
_cell.angle_beta   90.00
_cell.angle_gamma   90.00
#
_symmetry.space_group_name_H-M   'P 1'
#
loop_
_entity.id
_entity.type
_entity.pdbx_description
1 polymer ?
#
loop_
_entity_poly.entity_id
_entity_poly.type
_entity_poly.pdbx_seq_one_letter_code
_entity_poly.pdbx_strand_id
1 'polypeptide(L)'
;MLHKASSLTFLDNTALKLLFMDGKEKRYDVSSLFEKYPQMTALKDRNLFLSGRLISPYGIIWNDDLDLEAETVYEEGETISDSPALEQIASSAVAKARAQKGLSQKQLASLSGIDQSDISKIERGLANPSVSTLNRIAKAVGGNLTIHIDFTDVSI
;
A
#
# COMPACT_ATOMS: atom_id res chain seq x y z
N MET A 1 3.70 -6.81 -15.04
CA MET A 1 3.58 -5.50 -14.37
C MET A 1 4.28 -5.61 -13.02
N LEU A 2 5.18 -4.67 -12.71
CA LEU A 2 5.91 -4.69 -11.46
C LEU A 2 5.06 -4.17 -10.30
N HIS A 3 5.15 -4.83 -9.15
CA HIS A 3 4.43 -4.43 -7.95
C HIS A 3 5.20 -3.33 -7.22
N LYS A 4 4.46 -2.34 -6.74
CA LYS A 4 5.02 -1.16 -6.09
C LYS A 4 4.98 -1.31 -4.58
N ALA A 5 6.15 -1.21 -3.95
CA ALA A 5 6.24 -1.15 -2.50
C ALA A 5 5.97 0.28 -1.99
N SER A 6 5.26 0.39 -0.89
CA SER A 6 4.95 1.66 -0.23
C SER A 6 5.74 1.88 1.05
N SER A 7 6.14 0.81 1.76
CA SER A 7 6.94 0.94 2.97
C SER A 7 7.81 -0.28 3.22
N LEU A 8 8.92 -0.06 3.92
CA LEU A 8 9.89 -1.06 4.33
C LEU A 8 10.01 -1.06 5.84
N THR A 9 9.94 -2.25 6.44
CA THR A 9 10.17 -2.47 7.86
C THR A 9 11.19 -3.58 8.02
N PHE A 10 12.22 -3.37 8.85
CA PHE A 10 13.17 -4.41 9.19
C PHE A 10 12.66 -5.22 10.38
N LEU A 11 12.74 -6.54 10.23
CA LEU A 11 12.36 -7.50 11.25
C LEU A 11 13.62 -8.07 11.96
N ASP A 12 13.47 -9.15 12.70
CA ASP A 12 14.59 -9.78 13.38
C ASP A 12 15.54 -10.46 12.39
N ASN A 13 16.82 -10.57 12.78
CA ASN A 13 17.88 -11.20 11.98
C ASN A 13 18.05 -10.50 10.61
N THR A 14 17.88 -11.24 9.53
CA THR A 14 18.01 -10.76 8.15
C THR A 14 16.66 -10.71 7.43
N ALA A 15 15.57 -10.68 8.18
CA ALA A 15 14.21 -10.59 7.62
C ALA A 15 13.75 -9.14 7.52
N LEU A 16 13.00 -8.86 6.46
CA LEU A 16 12.36 -7.58 6.25
C LEU A 16 10.91 -7.79 5.80
N LYS A 17 10.14 -6.72 5.85
CA LYS A 17 8.76 -6.70 5.42
C LYS A 17 8.54 -5.53 4.47
N LEU A 18 7.91 -5.79 3.34
CA LEU A 18 7.41 -4.76 2.45
C LEU A 18 5.89 -4.74 2.47
N LEU A 19 5.34 -3.55 2.59
CA LEU A 19 3.93 -3.30 2.30
C LEU A 19 3.85 -2.83 0.85
N PHE A 20 3.00 -3.48 0.06
CA PHE A 20 2.78 -3.14 -1.34
C PHE A 20 1.53 -2.29 -1.51
N MET A 21 1.47 -1.55 -2.60
CA MET A 21 0.35 -0.65 -2.89
C MET A 21 -0.96 -1.39 -3.15
N ASP A 22 -0.91 -2.69 -3.46
CA ASP A 22 -2.09 -3.55 -3.58
C ASP A 22 -2.64 -4.03 -2.21
N GLY A 23 -1.99 -3.65 -1.11
CA GLY A 23 -2.38 -4.00 0.25
C GLY A 23 -1.70 -5.23 0.81
N LYS A 24 -0.90 -5.95 0.01
CA LYS A 24 -0.19 -7.13 0.50
C LYS A 24 1.03 -6.74 1.32
N GLU A 25 1.21 -7.42 2.44
CA GLU A 25 2.44 -7.38 3.22
C GLU A 25 3.21 -8.67 2.99
N LYS A 26 4.46 -8.54 2.58
CA LYS A 26 5.36 -9.66 2.30
C LYS A 26 6.55 -9.64 3.25
N ARG A 27 6.79 -10.78 3.88
CA ARG A 27 8.00 -11.03 4.68
C ARG A 27 9.02 -11.75 3.82
N TYR A 28 10.25 -11.28 3.82
CA TYR A 28 11.33 -11.87 3.06
C TYR A 28 12.59 -11.92 3.90
N ASP A 29 13.26 -13.08 3.93
CA ASP A 29 14.54 -13.24 4.59
C ASP A 29 15.64 -13.19 3.53
N VAL A 30 16.46 -12.13 3.57
CA VAL A 30 17.52 -11.94 2.57
C VAL A 30 18.61 -13.02 2.63
N SER A 31 18.67 -13.80 3.72
CA SER A 31 19.61 -14.91 3.83
C SER A 31 19.42 -15.96 2.73
N SER A 32 18.22 -16.05 2.15
CA SER A 32 17.95 -16.93 1.02
C SER A 32 18.74 -16.57 -0.22
N LEU A 33 19.28 -15.36 -0.30
CA LEU A 33 20.09 -14.87 -1.42
C LEU A 33 21.60 -15.10 -1.22
N PHE A 34 22.04 -15.47 -0.03
CA PHE A 34 23.46 -15.49 0.31
C PHE A 34 24.26 -16.53 -0.47
N GLU A 35 23.65 -17.64 -0.80
CA GLU A 35 24.31 -18.68 -1.59
C GLU A 35 24.49 -18.25 -3.05
N LYS A 36 23.43 -17.69 -3.64
CA LYS A 36 23.45 -17.25 -5.03
C LYS A 36 24.22 -15.96 -5.24
N TYR A 37 24.18 -15.07 -4.25
CA TYR A 37 24.81 -13.76 -4.29
C TYR A 37 25.66 -13.57 -3.03
N PRO A 38 26.91 -14.09 -3.01
CA PRO A 38 27.76 -14.07 -1.81
C PRO A 38 28.00 -12.68 -1.23
N GLN A 39 27.97 -11.61 -2.05
CA GLN A 39 28.12 -10.24 -1.55
C GLN A 39 26.99 -9.85 -0.59
N MET A 40 25.82 -10.46 -0.72
CA MET A 40 24.68 -10.19 0.16
C MET A 40 24.93 -10.65 1.60
N THR A 41 25.92 -11.51 1.85
CA THR A 41 26.27 -11.95 3.21
C THR A 41 26.71 -10.79 4.10
N ALA A 42 27.13 -9.68 3.52
CA ALA A 42 27.44 -8.45 4.28
C ALA A 42 26.22 -7.97 5.09
N LEU A 43 25.00 -8.31 4.68
CA LEU A 43 23.76 -7.96 5.39
C LEU A 43 23.57 -8.73 6.71
N LYS A 44 24.45 -9.68 7.03
CA LYS A 44 24.52 -10.26 8.38
C LYS A 44 24.96 -9.23 9.43
N ASP A 45 25.66 -8.17 9.01
CA ASP A 45 25.93 -7.03 9.87
C ASP A 45 24.61 -6.27 10.09
N ARG A 46 24.13 -6.29 11.34
CA ARG A 46 22.84 -5.69 11.70
C ARG A 46 22.78 -4.20 11.41
N ASN A 47 23.85 -3.47 11.66
CA ASN A 47 23.90 -2.04 11.40
C ASN A 47 23.80 -1.74 9.91
N LEU A 48 24.50 -2.50 9.09
CA LEU A 48 24.40 -2.37 7.63
C LEU A 48 22.98 -2.71 7.17
N PHE A 49 22.43 -3.83 7.64
CA PHE A 49 21.09 -4.27 7.26
C PHE A 49 20.03 -3.20 7.55
N LEU A 50 20.08 -2.60 8.74
CA LEU A 50 19.13 -1.55 9.15
C LEU A 50 19.32 -0.23 8.40
N SER A 51 20.43 -0.03 7.68
CA SER A 51 20.69 1.18 6.90
C SER A 51 20.00 1.19 5.54
N GLY A 52 19.39 0.06 5.13
CA GLY A 52 18.70 -0.05 3.86
C GLY A 52 17.47 0.85 3.78
N ARG A 53 17.12 1.23 2.56
CA ARG A 53 15.98 2.13 2.31
C ARG A 53 15.35 1.84 0.95
N LEU A 54 14.07 2.15 0.82
CA LEU A 54 13.42 2.20 -0.48
C LEU A 54 13.93 3.43 -1.24
N ILE A 55 14.55 3.21 -2.40
CA ILE A 55 14.98 4.30 -3.29
C ILE A 55 13.90 4.65 -4.31
N SER A 56 12.99 3.71 -4.54
CA SER A 56 11.83 3.84 -5.42
C SER A 56 10.80 2.79 -4.99
N PRO A 57 9.58 2.81 -5.54
CA PRO A 57 8.61 1.74 -5.25
C PRO A 57 9.08 0.35 -5.69
N TYR A 58 10.16 0.26 -6.45
CA TYR A 58 10.61 -0.98 -7.07
C TYR A 58 11.86 -1.59 -6.44
N GLY A 59 12.51 -0.91 -5.52
CA GLY A 59 13.77 -1.44 -4.97
C GLY A 59 14.22 -0.88 -3.64
N ILE A 60 14.98 -1.73 -2.95
CA ILE A 60 15.68 -1.43 -1.71
C ILE A 60 17.17 -1.33 -2.03
N ILE A 61 17.85 -0.34 -1.48
CA ILE A 61 19.30 -0.20 -1.59
C ILE A 61 19.94 -0.10 -0.20
N TRP A 62 21.08 -0.74 -0.04
CA TRP A 62 21.96 -0.59 1.13
C TRP A 62 23.18 0.25 0.75
N ASN A 63 23.80 -0.08 -0.37
CA ASN A 63 24.93 0.66 -0.96
C ASN A 63 25.02 0.34 -2.46
N ASP A 64 26.05 0.80 -3.13
CA ASP A 64 26.22 0.62 -4.57
C ASP A 64 26.33 -0.84 -5.03
N ASP A 65 26.71 -1.74 -4.11
CA ASP A 65 26.91 -3.17 -4.39
C ASP A 65 25.76 -4.04 -3.87
N LEU A 66 24.86 -3.48 -3.05
CA LEU A 66 23.83 -4.24 -2.35
C LEU A 66 22.47 -3.60 -2.56
N ASP A 67 21.65 -4.24 -3.39
CA ASP A 67 20.28 -3.85 -3.66
C ASP A 67 19.38 -5.09 -3.74
N LEU A 68 18.09 -4.87 -3.68
CA LEU A 68 17.07 -5.91 -3.77
C LEU A 68 15.83 -5.36 -4.48
N GLU A 69 15.40 -6.03 -5.53
CA GLU A 69 14.18 -5.65 -6.23
C GLU A 69 12.94 -5.98 -5.38
N ALA A 70 12.02 -5.05 -5.31
CA ALA A 70 10.75 -5.27 -4.61
C ALA A 70 9.96 -6.44 -5.21
N GLU A 71 10.07 -6.66 -6.52
CA GLU A 71 9.41 -7.78 -7.19
C GLU A 71 9.88 -9.14 -6.65
N THR A 72 11.17 -9.27 -6.35
CA THR A 72 11.69 -10.50 -5.72
C THR A 72 10.99 -10.78 -4.38
N VAL A 73 10.82 -9.73 -3.57
CA VAL A 73 10.10 -9.85 -2.30
C VAL A 73 8.63 -10.20 -2.53
N TYR A 74 8.01 -9.60 -3.55
CA TYR A 74 6.61 -9.87 -3.87
C TYR A 74 6.39 -11.33 -4.27
N GLU A 75 7.22 -11.85 -5.16
CA GLU A 75 7.08 -13.20 -5.72
C GLU A 75 7.55 -14.30 -4.75
N GLU A 76 8.69 -14.10 -4.10
CA GLU A 76 9.34 -15.12 -3.28
C GLU A 76 9.00 -14.99 -1.79
N GLY A 77 8.55 -13.83 -1.34
CA GLY A 77 8.24 -13.58 0.06
C GLY A 77 6.96 -14.27 0.54
N GLU A 78 6.89 -14.47 1.85
CA GLU A 78 5.71 -14.99 2.52
C GLU A 78 4.66 -13.87 2.67
N THR A 79 3.43 -14.13 2.22
CA THR A 79 2.32 -13.20 2.43
C THR A 79 1.85 -13.28 3.89
N ILE A 80 2.02 -12.20 4.63
CA ILE A 80 1.62 -12.13 6.05
C ILE A 80 0.34 -11.34 6.27
N SER A 81 -0.03 -10.50 5.31
CA SER A 81 -1.30 -9.77 5.31
C SER A 81 -1.70 -9.44 3.89
N ASP A 82 -2.99 -9.46 3.62
CA ASP A 82 -3.56 -9.11 2.32
C ASP A 82 -4.79 -8.24 2.56
N SER A 83 -4.55 -7.05 3.09
CA SER A 83 -5.59 -6.04 3.31
C SER A 83 -5.64 -5.10 2.11
N PRO A 84 -6.84 -4.61 1.73
CA PRO A 84 -6.93 -3.63 0.66
C PRO A 84 -6.11 -2.39 0.98
N ALA A 85 -5.45 -1.82 -0.02
CA ALA A 85 -4.81 -0.51 0.12
C ALA A 85 -5.85 0.56 0.47
N LEU A 86 -5.44 1.61 1.18
CA LEU A 86 -6.36 2.68 1.61
C LEU A 86 -7.08 3.31 0.42
N GLU A 87 -6.38 3.49 -0.68
CA GLU A 87 -6.95 4.02 -1.92
C GLU A 87 -8.05 3.11 -2.48
N GLN A 88 -7.90 1.80 -2.35
CA GLN A 88 -8.91 0.82 -2.78
C GLN A 88 -10.12 0.80 -1.84
N ILE A 89 -9.94 1.03 -0.55
CA ILE A 89 -11.04 1.15 0.41
C ILE A 89 -11.91 2.36 0.04
N ALA A 90 -11.29 3.52 -0.19
CA ALA A 90 -12.00 4.73 -0.59
C ALA A 90 -12.67 4.56 -1.96
N SER A 91 -11.95 3.99 -2.94
CA SER A 91 -12.44 3.70 -4.27
C SER A 91 -13.72 2.86 -4.24
N SER A 92 -13.68 1.76 -3.52
CA SER A 92 -14.81 0.83 -3.38
C SER A 92 -16.00 1.49 -2.72
N ALA A 93 -15.79 2.24 -1.64
CA ALA A 93 -16.84 2.91 -0.88
C ALA A 93 -17.56 3.97 -1.75
N VAL A 94 -16.80 4.80 -2.45
CA VAL A 94 -17.34 5.87 -3.28
C VAL A 94 -18.11 5.30 -4.47
N ALA A 95 -17.52 4.36 -5.21
CA ALA A 95 -18.17 3.75 -6.38
C ALA A 95 -19.45 3.02 -5.98
N LYS A 96 -19.43 2.30 -4.86
CA LYS A 96 -20.60 1.57 -4.34
C LYS A 96 -21.72 2.52 -3.93
N ALA A 97 -21.38 3.58 -3.20
CA ALA A 97 -22.37 4.58 -2.76
C ALA A 97 -23.02 5.27 -3.95
N ARG A 98 -22.22 5.66 -4.96
CA ARG A 98 -22.72 6.27 -6.19
C ARG A 98 -23.65 5.32 -6.94
N ALA A 99 -23.25 4.07 -7.12
CA ALA A 99 -24.04 3.07 -7.84
C ALA A 99 -25.38 2.79 -7.14
N GLN A 100 -25.39 2.71 -5.81
CA GLN A 100 -26.62 2.49 -5.03
C GLN A 100 -27.63 3.62 -5.21
N LYS A 101 -27.18 4.84 -5.50
CA LYS A 101 -28.05 5.99 -5.75
C LYS A 101 -28.34 6.20 -7.24
N GLY A 102 -27.81 5.36 -8.13
CA GLY A 102 -28.03 5.47 -9.56
C GLY A 102 -27.42 6.73 -10.16
N LEU A 103 -26.39 7.30 -9.58
CA LEU A 103 -25.74 8.54 -10.03
C LEU A 103 -24.59 8.23 -10.98
N SER A 104 -24.42 9.10 -11.99
CA SER A 104 -23.19 9.13 -12.78
C SER A 104 -22.08 9.86 -12.00
N GLN A 105 -20.82 9.70 -12.43
CA GLN A 105 -19.72 10.49 -11.86
C GLN A 105 -19.95 11.99 -12.00
N LYS A 106 -20.51 12.40 -13.15
CA LYS A 106 -20.85 13.80 -13.42
C LYS A 106 -21.93 14.33 -12.47
N GLN A 107 -22.96 13.53 -12.20
CA GLN A 107 -24.02 13.89 -11.26
C GLN A 107 -23.47 13.99 -9.84
N LEU A 108 -22.63 13.05 -9.42
CA LEU A 108 -21.98 13.11 -8.10
C LEU A 108 -21.08 14.34 -7.98
N ALA A 109 -20.33 14.68 -9.03
CA ALA A 109 -19.50 15.88 -9.07
C ALA A 109 -20.35 17.14 -8.85
N SER A 110 -21.48 17.25 -9.53
CA SER A 110 -22.39 18.37 -9.39
C SER A 110 -22.97 18.50 -7.98
N LEU A 111 -23.35 17.38 -7.37
CA LEU A 111 -23.95 17.36 -6.03
C LEU A 111 -22.93 17.59 -4.91
N SER A 112 -21.71 17.10 -5.09
CA SER A 112 -20.66 17.18 -4.05
C SER A 112 -19.80 18.46 -4.16
N GLY A 113 -19.82 19.13 -5.30
CA GLY A 113 -18.91 20.23 -5.59
C GLY A 113 -17.45 19.79 -5.80
N ILE A 114 -17.24 18.53 -6.10
CA ILE A 114 -15.93 17.95 -6.39
C ILE A 114 -15.83 17.73 -7.90
N ASP A 115 -14.69 18.05 -8.50
CA ASP A 115 -14.51 17.87 -9.94
C ASP A 115 -14.69 16.40 -10.35
N GLN A 116 -15.32 16.17 -11.49
CA GLN A 116 -15.53 14.82 -12.02
C GLN A 116 -14.20 14.06 -12.19
N SER A 117 -13.14 14.76 -12.60
CA SER A 117 -11.83 14.15 -12.76
C SER A 117 -11.27 13.63 -11.43
N ASP A 118 -11.54 14.33 -10.34
CA ASP A 118 -11.11 13.90 -9.00
C ASP A 118 -11.93 12.70 -8.52
N ILE A 119 -13.23 12.70 -8.76
CA ILE A 119 -14.10 11.55 -8.48
C ILE A 119 -13.63 10.33 -9.26
N SER A 120 -13.32 10.50 -10.53
CA SER A 120 -12.80 9.42 -11.37
C SER A 120 -11.48 8.85 -10.82
N LYS A 121 -10.57 9.71 -10.39
CA LYS A 121 -9.30 9.27 -9.77
C LYS A 121 -9.53 8.50 -8.49
N ILE A 122 -10.44 8.97 -7.64
CA ILE A 122 -10.81 8.30 -6.39
C ILE A 122 -11.35 6.89 -6.70
N GLU A 123 -12.32 6.79 -7.60
CA GLU A 123 -12.94 5.50 -7.94
C GLU A 123 -11.99 4.51 -8.61
N ARG A 124 -10.94 5.01 -9.27
CA ARG A 124 -9.89 4.16 -9.87
C ARG A 124 -8.77 3.80 -8.90
N GLY A 125 -8.85 4.26 -7.65
CA GLY A 125 -7.81 4.01 -6.66
C GLY A 125 -6.51 4.78 -6.92
N LEU A 126 -6.57 5.88 -7.67
CA LEU A 126 -5.42 6.72 -8.03
C LEU A 126 -5.25 7.94 -7.13
N ALA A 127 -6.15 8.15 -6.19
CA ALA A 127 -6.11 9.27 -5.26
C ALA A 127 -6.41 8.79 -3.85
N ASN A 128 -5.86 9.50 -2.87
CA ASN A 128 -6.11 9.28 -1.46
C ASN A 128 -6.91 10.48 -0.94
N PRO A 129 -8.26 10.42 -0.97
CA PRO A 129 -9.09 11.54 -0.57
C PRO A 129 -9.00 11.80 0.94
N SER A 130 -9.10 13.07 1.31
CA SER A 130 -9.20 13.45 2.72
C SER A 130 -10.54 12.98 3.31
N VAL A 131 -10.61 12.90 4.63
CA VAL A 131 -11.86 12.63 5.35
C VAL A 131 -12.93 13.69 4.99
N SER A 132 -12.53 14.95 4.84
CA SER A 132 -13.41 16.03 4.42
C SER A 132 -14.00 15.77 3.03
N THR A 133 -13.20 15.36 2.07
CA THR A 133 -13.65 15.01 0.72
C THR A 133 -14.64 13.85 0.75
N LEU A 134 -14.31 12.79 1.49
CA LEU A 134 -15.20 11.63 1.64
C LEU A 134 -16.53 12.02 2.30
N ASN A 135 -16.51 12.92 3.29
CA ASN A 135 -17.72 13.41 3.92
C ASN A 135 -18.62 14.20 2.96
N ARG A 136 -18.01 15.02 2.09
CA ARG A 136 -18.76 15.74 1.03
C ARG A 136 -19.46 14.76 0.08
N ILE A 137 -18.79 13.70 -0.31
CA ILE A 137 -19.34 12.64 -1.16
C ILE A 137 -20.49 11.94 -0.43
N ALA A 138 -20.30 11.58 0.83
CA ALA A 138 -21.33 10.92 1.64
C ALA A 138 -22.60 11.79 1.74
N LYS A 139 -22.44 13.07 2.00
CA LYS A 139 -23.59 14.01 2.04
C LYS A 139 -24.27 14.14 0.68
N ALA A 140 -23.50 14.16 -0.40
CA ALA A 140 -24.05 14.27 -1.75
C ALA A 140 -24.95 13.09 -2.13
N VAL A 141 -24.66 11.89 -1.63
CA VAL A 141 -25.47 10.69 -1.85
C VAL A 141 -26.57 10.51 -0.79
N GLY A 142 -26.75 11.49 0.11
CA GLY A 142 -27.78 11.44 1.15
C GLY A 142 -27.41 10.55 2.34
N GLY A 143 -26.13 10.22 2.52
CA GLY A 143 -25.65 9.38 3.57
C GLY A 143 -24.81 10.12 4.61
N ASN A 144 -24.18 9.35 5.48
CA ASN A 144 -23.23 9.83 6.48
C ASN A 144 -21.92 9.05 6.35
N LEU A 145 -20.81 9.76 6.49
CA LEU A 145 -19.50 9.11 6.57
C LEU A 145 -19.32 8.55 7.97
N THR A 146 -18.98 7.27 8.06
CA THR A 146 -18.59 6.63 9.31
C THR A 146 -17.20 6.04 9.13
N ILE A 147 -16.38 6.15 10.17
CA ILE A 147 -15.04 5.56 10.21
C ILE A 147 -14.99 4.63 11.41
N HIS A 148 -14.56 3.41 11.18
CA HIS A 148 -14.43 2.41 12.21
C HIS A 148 -12.98 1.93 12.28
N ILE A 149 -12.48 1.76 13.50
CA ILE A 149 -11.13 1.24 13.73
C ILE A 149 -11.27 -0.09 14.43
N ASP A 150 -10.84 -1.15 13.73
CA ASP A 150 -10.79 -2.48 14.30
C ASP A 150 -9.44 -2.69 14.99
N PHE A 151 -9.49 -3.24 16.20
CA PHE A 151 -8.28 -3.64 16.89
C PHE A 151 -8.01 -5.10 16.54
N THR A 152 -6.84 -5.34 15.97
CA THR A 152 -6.35 -6.72 15.81
C THR A 152 -5.75 -7.17 17.14
N ASP A 153 -6.07 -8.41 17.55
CA ASP A 153 -5.41 -9.04 18.69
C ASP A 153 -3.94 -9.26 18.36
N VAL A 154 -3.12 -8.29 18.72
CA VAL A 154 -1.67 -8.44 18.67
C VAL A 154 -1.27 -9.06 19.99
N SER A 155 -0.92 -10.35 19.96
CA SER A 155 -0.22 -10.97 21.09
C SER A 155 1.13 -10.29 21.25
N ILE A 156 1.25 -9.51 22.28
CA ILE A 156 2.54 -8.91 22.64
C ILE A 156 3.35 -9.95 23.40
#